data_1b474497e6916686bb95dc8635c5d064
#
_entry.id   1b474497e6916686bb95dc8635c5d064
#
_cell.length_a   1.000
_cell.length_b   1.000
_cell.length_c   1.000
_cell.angle_alpha   90.00
_cell.angle_beta   90.00
_cell.angle_gamma   90.00
#
_symmetry.space_group_name_H-M   'P 1'
#
loop_
_entity.id
_entity.type
_entity.pdbx_description
1 polymer ?
#
loop_
_entity_poly.entity_id
_entity_poly.type
_entity_poly.pdbx_seq_one_letter_code
_entity_poly.pdbx_strand_id
1 'polypeptide(L)'
;MMMSRRIQTAALVAALMIPAAASAQMRRGGPRGGPPFGGSLNNPPLADSEAEKRILDVAAQVERYLSVPPEDGRLIRILTEAAGAKRAVEIGTSTGYSGLWFALALQKTGGTLTTFEYDPGRAATARENFRKAGVEKIVTVIVGDAHDTVKQLAGPVDIVFIDADKPGYRDYLDKVLPLVRPGGLILAHNISGRESNPEYVDAVAGNPALETILVNGQMAVTLKKR
;
A
#
# COMPACT_ATOMS: atom_id res chain seq x y z
N MET A 1 53.13 -16.84 69.74
CA MET A 1 54.27 -17.28 68.92
C MET A 1 53.73 -17.77 67.59
N MET A 2 53.99 -17.10 66.55
CA MET A 2 54.04 -17.36 65.12
C MET A 2 53.51 -16.19 64.31
N MET A 3 54.47 -15.60 63.60
CA MET A 3 54.33 -14.44 62.71
C MET A 3 53.53 -14.80 61.44
N SER A 4 52.54 -14.01 61.15
CA SER A 4 51.84 -14.04 59.81
C SER A 4 52.50 -13.03 58.88
N ARG A 5 53.12 -13.53 57.83
CA ARG A 5 53.69 -12.72 56.74
C ARG A 5 52.57 -12.17 55.83
N ARG A 6 52.52 -10.84 55.74
CA ARG A 6 51.70 -10.14 54.70
C ARG A 6 52.48 -10.20 53.38
N ILE A 7 51.84 -10.77 52.35
CA ILE A 7 52.27 -10.66 50.95
C ILE A 7 51.55 -9.47 50.38
N GLN A 8 52.29 -8.42 50.05
CA GLN A 8 51.80 -7.31 49.28
C GLN A 8 51.95 -7.68 47.80
N THR A 9 50.79 -7.82 47.07
CA THR A 9 50.78 -7.93 45.65
C THR A 9 50.62 -6.53 45.07
N ALA A 10 51.67 -6.03 44.44
CA ALA A 10 51.68 -4.79 43.70
C ALA A 10 50.93 -5.02 42.34
N ALA A 11 49.83 -4.35 42.15
CA ALA A 11 49.15 -4.32 40.85
C ALA A 11 49.83 -3.29 39.95
N LEU A 12 50.45 -3.79 38.89
CA LEU A 12 51.05 -2.99 37.84
C LEU A 12 49.94 -2.50 36.90
N VAL A 13 49.57 -1.21 37.01
CA VAL A 13 48.67 -0.57 36.07
C VAL A 13 49.45 -0.17 34.82
N ALA A 14 49.34 -0.97 33.74
CA ALA A 14 49.89 -0.60 32.45
C ALA A 14 48.90 0.37 31.79
N ALA A 15 49.26 1.66 31.76
CA ALA A 15 48.57 2.65 30.95
C ALA A 15 48.84 2.40 29.46
N LEU A 16 47.87 1.85 28.73
CA LEU A 16 47.87 1.82 27.28
C LEU A 16 47.62 3.24 26.76
N MET A 17 48.65 3.90 26.33
CA MET A 17 48.55 5.10 25.51
C MET A 17 48.03 4.68 24.13
N ILE A 18 46.76 5.03 23.82
CA ILE A 18 46.21 4.95 22.47
C ILE A 18 46.73 6.18 21.72
N PRO A 19 47.48 6.01 20.63
CA PRO A 19 47.88 7.14 19.83
C PRO A 19 46.61 7.76 19.18
N ALA A 20 46.46 9.05 19.29
CA ALA A 20 45.45 9.83 18.55
C ALA A 20 45.70 9.63 17.05
N ALA A 21 45.00 8.69 16.47
CA ALA A 21 45.02 8.47 15.02
C ALA A 21 44.13 9.49 14.33
N ALA A 22 44.82 10.35 13.59
CA ALA A 22 44.42 11.01 12.36
C ALA A 22 42.91 11.09 12.13
N SER A 23 42.34 12.29 12.31
CA SER A 23 41.13 12.72 11.65
C SER A 23 41.33 12.58 10.12
N ALA A 24 40.87 11.46 9.57
CA ALA A 24 40.73 11.31 8.14
C ALA A 24 39.67 12.34 7.70
N GLN A 25 40.14 13.44 7.14
CA GLN A 25 39.31 14.35 6.37
C GLN A 25 38.62 13.52 5.28
N MET A 26 37.34 13.19 5.51
CA MET A 26 36.46 12.76 4.43
C MET A 26 36.48 13.87 3.38
N ARG A 27 37.27 13.69 2.36
CA ARG A 27 37.17 14.48 1.12
C ARG A 27 35.73 14.38 0.69
N ARG A 28 35.01 15.51 0.75
CA ARG A 28 33.72 15.69 0.09
C ARG A 28 33.96 15.39 -1.39
N GLY A 29 33.65 14.18 -1.80
CA GLY A 29 33.58 13.82 -3.21
C GLY A 29 32.55 14.75 -3.83
N GLY A 30 32.91 15.47 -4.88
CA GLY A 30 32.00 16.21 -5.72
C GLY A 30 30.86 15.27 -6.21
N PRO A 31 29.81 15.81 -6.81
CA PRO A 31 28.65 15.02 -7.24
C PRO A 31 29.18 13.89 -8.12
N ARG A 32 29.09 12.67 -7.60
CA ARG A 32 29.32 11.47 -8.41
C ARG A 32 28.23 11.52 -9.45
N GLY A 33 28.63 11.65 -10.72
CA GLY A 33 27.69 11.54 -11.84
C GLY A 33 26.75 10.36 -11.58
N GLY A 34 25.45 10.60 -11.72
CA GLY A 34 24.44 9.56 -11.54
C GLY A 34 24.77 8.35 -12.41
N PRO A 35 24.18 7.21 -12.15
CA PRO A 35 24.40 5.99 -12.92
C PRO A 35 24.19 6.30 -14.41
N PRO A 36 24.96 5.67 -15.31
CA PRO A 36 24.88 5.92 -16.76
C PRO A 36 23.51 5.57 -17.37
N PHE A 37 22.62 4.99 -16.59
CA PHE A 37 21.23 4.73 -16.95
C PHE A 37 20.34 5.73 -16.21
N GLY A 38 19.77 6.71 -16.93
CA GLY A 38 18.94 7.79 -16.40
C GLY A 38 17.57 7.36 -15.86
N GLY A 39 17.44 6.12 -15.36
CA GLY A 39 16.24 5.59 -14.74
C GLY A 39 16.09 6.05 -13.29
N SER A 40 14.88 6.41 -12.91
CA SER A 40 14.47 6.67 -11.52
C SER A 40 13.30 5.75 -11.17
N LEU A 41 13.30 5.20 -9.94
CA LEU A 41 12.16 4.42 -9.44
C LEU A 41 10.88 5.24 -9.34
N ASN A 42 11.01 6.58 -9.35
CA ASN A 42 9.88 7.51 -9.33
C ASN A 42 9.35 7.85 -10.73
N ASN A 43 10.01 7.39 -11.81
CA ASN A 43 9.49 7.61 -13.15
C ASN A 43 8.12 6.92 -13.31
N PRO A 44 7.21 7.49 -14.11
CA PRO A 44 5.97 6.82 -14.48
C PRO A 44 6.25 5.42 -15.06
N PRO A 45 5.37 4.44 -14.85
CA PRO A 45 5.54 3.12 -15.44
C PRO A 45 5.50 3.20 -16.96
N LEU A 46 6.32 2.39 -17.61
CA LEU A 46 6.30 2.26 -19.07
C LEU A 46 5.18 1.29 -19.46
N ALA A 47 4.39 1.66 -20.44
CA ALA A 47 3.36 0.79 -21.00
C ALA A 47 4.00 -0.31 -21.87
N ASP A 48 3.51 -1.54 -21.76
CA ASP A 48 3.91 -2.66 -22.60
C ASP A 48 2.93 -2.93 -23.76
N SER A 49 1.82 -2.20 -23.80
CA SER A 49 0.79 -2.31 -24.84
C SER A 49 0.04 -0.99 -25.02
N GLU A 50 -0.65 -0.83 -26.17
CA GLU A 50 -1.52 0.32 -26.40
C GLU A 50 -2.68 0.39 -25.40
N ALA A 51 -3.20 -0.75 -24.95
CA ALA A 51 -4.24 -0.80 -23.93
C ALA A 51 -3.73 -0.25 -22.58
N GLU A 52 -2.55 -0.68 -22.16
CA GLU A 52 -1.92 -0.18 -20.93
C GLU A 52 -1.59 1.30 -21.05
N LYS A 53 -1.04 1.73 -22.21
CA LYS A 53 -0.76 3.13 -22.48
C LYS A 53 -1.99 4.00 -22.33
N ARG A 54 -3.13 3.56 -22.89
CA ARG A 54 -4.40 4.28 -22.80
C ARG A 54 -4.86 4.47 -21.36
N ILE A 55 -4.74 3.45 -20.52
CA ILE A 55 -5.09 3.55 -19.09
C ILE A 55 -4.17 4.56 -18.39
N LEU A 56 -2.85 4.48 -18.63
CA LEU A 56 -1.87 5.39 -18.04
C LEU A 56 -2.07 6.84 -18.48
N ASP A 57 -2.39 7.06 -19.75
CA ASP A 57 -2.69 8.40 -20.30
C ASP A 57 -3.94 8.99 -19.62
N VAL A 58 -4.99 8.20 -19.42
CA VAL A 58 -6.19 8.64 -18.68
C VAL A 58 -5.84 8.90 -17.21
N ALA A 59 -5.12 8.01 -16.54
CA ALA A 59 -4.72 8.19 -15.16
C ALA A 59 -3.89 9.46 -14.93
N ALA A 60 -3.08 9.87 -15.91
CA ALA A 60 -2.31 11.11 -15.88
C ALA A 60 -3.18 12.38 -15.98
N GLN A 61 -4.40 12.28 -16.56
CA GLN A 61 -5.30 13.39 -16.83
C GLN A 61 -6.49 13.47 -15.87
N VAL A 62 -6.79 12.39 -15.15
CA VAL A 62 -7.90 12.36 -14.19
C VAL A 62 -7.68 13.39 -13.10
N GLU A 63 -8.72 14.17 -12.80
CA GLU A 63 -8.75 15.03 -11.63
C GLU A 63 -8.59 14.17 -10.35
N ARG A 64 -7.52 14.40 -9.64
CA ARG A 64 -7.19 13.65 -8.42
C ARG A 64 -7.87 14.25 -7.19
N TYR A 65 -9.19 14.20 -7.17
CA TYR A 65 -9.98 14.58 -6.01
C TYR A 65 -10.08 13.42 -5.03
N LEU A 66 -9.60 13.63 -3.80
CA LEU A 66 -9.55 12.58 -2.75
C LEU A 66 -8.92 11.26 -3.27
N SER A 67 -7.85 11.38 -4.04
CA SER A 67 -7.20 10.23 -4.67
C SER A 67 -5.88 9.90 -4.00
N VAL A 68 -5.52 8.63 -4.03
CA VAL A 68 -4.20 8.15 -3.55
C VAL A 68 -3.03 8.81 -4.29
N PRO A 69 -1.85 8.92 -3.67
CA PRO A 69 -0.63 9.29 -4.37
C PRO A 69 -0.29 8.29 -5.49
N PRO A 70 0.48 8.69 -6.53
CA PRO A 70 0.87 7.79 -7.61
C PRO A 70 1.60 6.52 -7.14
N GLU A 71 2.40 6.63 -6.08
CA GLU A 71 3.15 5.52 -5.49
C GLU A 71 2.23 4.45 -4.93
N ASP A 72 1.15 4.87 -4.27
CA ASP A 72 0.16 3.96 -3.69
C ASP A 72 -0.71 3.33 -4.79
N GLY A 73 -1.01 4.08 -5.85
CA GLY A 73 -1.64 3.52 -7.05
C GLY A 73 -0.77 2.42 -7.68
N ARG A 74 0.53 2.66 -7.82
CA ARG A 74 1.49 1.65 -8.31
C ARG A 74 1.56 0.43 -7.39
N LEU A 75 1.52 0.64 -6.08
CA LEU A 75 1.49 -0.45 -5.10
C LEU A 75 0.23 -1.30 -5.26
N ILE A 76 -0.94 -0.67 -5.43
CA ILE A 76 -2.20 -1.37 -5.74
C ILE A 76 -2.04 -2.25 -6.97
N ARG A 77 -1.50 -1.71 -8.09
CA ARG A 77 -1.22 -2.50 -9.30
C ARG A 77 -0.32 -3.69 -9.01
N ILE A 78 0.84 -3.46 -8.39
CA ILE A 78 1.84 -4.49 -8.13
C ILE A 78 1.24 -5.63 -7.29
N LEU A 79 0.55 -5.31 -6.20
CA LEU A 79 -0.05 -6.30 -5.31
C LEU A 79 -1.19 -7.08 -6.00
N THR A 80 -2.02 -6.40 -6.78
CA THR A 80 -3.13 -7.03 -7.52
C THR A 80 -2.61 -8.01 -8.56
N GLU A 81 -1.59 -7.63 -9.33
CA GLU A 81 -0.98 -8.46 -10.36
C GLU A 81 -0.20 -9.62 -9.75
N ALA A 82 0.64 -9.37 -8.73
CA ALA A 82 1.42 -10.40 -8.03
C ALA A 82 0.55 -11.45 -7.33
N ALA A 83 -0.61 -11.03 -6.79
CA ALA A 83 -1.60 -11.96 -6.22
C ALA A 83 -2.37 -12.77 -7.27
N GLY A 84 -2.20 -12.47 -8.55
CA GLY A 84 -2.97 -13.07 -9.65
C GLY A 84 -4.48 -12.81 -9.50
N ALA A 85 -4.86 -11.65 -8.94
CA ALA A 85 -6.23 -11.36 -8.54
C ALA A 85 -7.19 -11.43 -9.73
N LYS A 86 -8.31 -12.13 -9.54
CA LYS A 86 -9.42 -12.23 -10.48
C LYS A 86 -10.62 -11.38 -10.03
N ARG A 87 -10.76 -11.19 -8.73
CA ARG A 87 -11.87 -10.42 -8.14
C ARG A 87 -11.32 -9.40 -7.16
N ALA A 88 -11.29 -8.15 -7.59
CA ALA A 88 -10.94 -7.00 -6.76
C ALA A 88 -12.20 -6.25 -6.31
N VAL A 89 -12.16 -5.69 -5.13
CA VAL A 89 -13.20 -4.85 -4.55
C VAL A 89 -12.57 -3.55 -4.06
N GLU A 90 -13.22 -2.43 -4.30
CA GLU A 90 -12.81 -1.12 -3.82
C GLU A 90 -13.99 -0.43 -3.12
N ILE A 91 -13.76 0.13 -1.95
CA ILE A 91 -14.74 0.95 -1.21
C ILE A 91 -14.21 2.38 -1.19
N GLY A 92 -14.87 3.27 -1.96
CA GLY A 92 -14.43 4.63 -2.23
C GLY A 92 -13.82 4.77 -3.63
N THR A 93 -14.67 4.97 -4.64
CA THR A 93 -14.26 5.11 -6.05
C THR A 93 -13.71 6.50 -6.36
N SER A 94 -14.31 7.56 -5.78
CA SER A 94 -14.07 8.96 -6.15
C SER A 94 -14.15 9.15 -7.68
N THR A 95 -13.15 9.76 -8.30
CA THR A 95 -13.05 9.95 -9.76
C THR A 95 -12.52 8.71 -10.51
N GLY A 96 -12.22 7.61 -9.81
CA GLY A 96 -11.78 6.34 -10.41
C GLY A 96 -10.26 6.20 -10.54
N TYR A 97 -9.46 7.07 -9.93
CA TYR A 97 -8.00 7.05 -10.08
C TYR A 97 -7.38 5.72 -9.62
N SER A 98 -7.67 5.26 -8.41
CA SER A 98 -7.22 3.96 -7.88
C SER A 98 -7.77 2.78 -8.69
N GLY A 99 -9.02 2.89 -9.14
CA GLY A 99 -9.65 1.90 -10.02
C GLY A 99 -8.91 1.71 -11.35
N LEU A 100 -8.28 2.77 -11.91
CA LEU A 100 -7.43 2.64 -13.11
C LEU A 100 -6.16 1.83 -12.83
N TRP A 101 -5.56 1.96 -11.63
CA TRP A 101 -4.41 1.14 -11.23
C TRP A 101 -4.79 -0.33 -11.02
N PHE A 102 -5.98 -0.59 -10.46
CA PHE A 102 -6.54 -1.94 -10.44
C PHE A 102 -6.74 -2.48 -11.87
N ALA A 103 -7.31 -1.67 -12.76
CA ALA A 103 -7.59 -2.09 -14.14
C ALA A 103 -6.32 -2.48 -14.91
N LEU A 104 -5.17 -1.79 -14.69
CA LEU A 104 -3.87 -2.17 -15.25
C LEU A 104 -3.50 -3.61 -14.90
N ALA A 105 -3.64 -3.98 -13.63
CA ALA A 105 -3.33 -5.34 -13.16
C ALA A 105 -4.38 -6.36 -13.63
N LEU A 106 -5.67 -6.00 -13.54
CA LEU A 106 -6.77 -6.90 -13.85
C LEU A 106 -6.86 -7.26 -15.34
N GLN A 107 -6.42 -6.35 -16.25
CA GLN A 107 -6.23 -6.72 -17.65
C GLN A 107 -5.22 -7.84 -17.85
N LYS A 108 -4.12 -7.85 -17.08
CA LYS A 108 -3.09 -8.90 -17.13
C LYS A 108 -3.59 -10.21 -16.53
N THR A 109 -4.27 -10.12 -15.41
CA THR A 109 -4.77 -11.30 -14.71
C THR A 109 -6.08 -11.85 -15.31
N GLY A 110 -6.80 -11.08 -16.15
CA GLY A 110 -8.13 -11.43 -16.65
C GLY A 110 -9.20 -11.38 -15.54
N GLY A 111 -9.05 -10.43 -14.62
CA GLY A 111 -9.96 -10.23 -13.49
C GLY A 111 -10.91 -9.05 -13.68
N THR A 112 -11.69 -8.76 -12.63
CA THR A 112 -12.68 -7.66 -12.59
C THR A 112 -12.60 -6.89 -11.28
N LEU A 113 -12.98 -5.61 -11.33
CA LEU A 113 -13.15 -4.72 -10.17
C LEU A 113 -14.62 -4.43 -9.94
N THR A 114 -15.08 -4.56 -8.70
CA THR A 114 -16.32 -3.95 -8.21
C THR A 114 -15.95 -2.81 -7.27
N THR A 115 -16.37 -1.58 -7.58
CA THR A 115 -16.06 -0.39 -6.79
C THR A 115 -17.34 0.32 -6.34
N PHE A 116 -17.32 0.89 -5.14
CA PHE A 116 -18.47 1.51 -4.49
C PHE A 116 -18.23 3.01 -4.32
N GLU A 117 -19.22 3.81 -4.72
CA GLU A 117 -19.21 5.27 -4.58
C GLU A 117 -20.54 5.79 -4.03
N TYR A 118 -20.45 6.61 -2.98
CA TYR A 118 -21.62 7.21 -2.36
C TYR A 118 -22.25 8.30 -3.24
N ASP A 119 -21.41 9.14 -3.87
CA ASP A 119 -21.84 10.30 -4.65
C ASP A 119 -22.10 9.91 -6.12
N PRO A 120 -23.34 10.11 -6.63
CA PRO A 120 -23.65 9.73 -8.01
C PRO A 120 -22.91 10.56 -9.05
N GLY A 121 -22.51 11.80 -8.75
CA GLY A 121 -21.75 12.66 -9.67
C GLY A 121 -20.31 12.16 -9.82
N ARG A 122 -19.64 11.82 -8.69
CA ARG A 122 -18.32 11.18 -8.74
C ARG A 122 -18.37 9.83 -9.43
N ALA A 123 -19.38 9.02 -9.15
CA ALA A 123 -19.57 7.73 -9.82
C ALA A 123 -19.74 7.90 -11.35
N ALA A 124 -20.46 8.92 -11.79
CA ALA A 124 -20.60 9.23 -13.24
C ALA A 124 -19.25 9.63 -13.85
N THR A 125 -18.47 10.46 -13.15
CA THR A 125 -17.12 10.86 -13.55
C THR A 125 -16.19 9.64 -13.65
N ALA A 126 -16.21 8.75 -12.65
CA ALA A 126 -15.42 7.53 -12.65
C ALA A 126 -15.78 6.61 -13.84
N ARG A 127 -17.06 6.40 -14.10
CA ARG A 127 -17.51 5.60 -15.26
C ARG A 127 -17.01 6.18 -16.58
N GLU A 128 -17.05 7.50 -16.74
CA GLU A 128 -16.52 8.15 -17.94
C GLU A 128 -15.01 7.97 -18.06
N ASN A 129 -14.26 8.07 -16.97
CA ASN A 129 -12.83 7.81 -16.96
C ASN A 129 -12.51 6.34 -17.31
N PHE A 130 -13.25 5.38 -16.77
CA PHE A 130 -13.10 3.96 -17.13
C PHE A 130 -13.44 3.71 -18.61
N ARG A 131 -14.45 4.37 -19.15
CA ARG A 131 -14.80 4.31 -20.57
C ARG A 131 -13.68 4.89 -21.45
N LYS A 132 -13.14 6.05 -21.10
CA LYS A 132 -11.99 6.65 -21.81
C LYS A 132 -10.78 5.73 -21.80
N ALA A 133 -10.54 5.07 -20.67
CA ALA A 133 -9.46 4.10 -20.51
C ALA A 133 -9.73 2.75 -21.22
N GLY A 134 -10.96 2.48 -21.66
CA GLY A 134 -11.36 1.22 -22.32
C GLY A 134 -11.46 0.04 -21.38
N VAL A 135 -11.77 0.30 -20.10
CA VAL A 135 -11.84 -0.73 -19.04
C VAL A 135 -13.26 -0.91 -18.47
N GLU A 136 -14.25 -0.28 -19.04
CA GLU A 136 -15.64 -0.33 -18.57
C GLU A 136 -16.24 -1.75 -18.53
N LYS A 137 -15.66 -2.69 -19.26
CA LYS A 137 -16.10 -4.10 -19.26
C LYS A 137 -15.60 -4.90 -18.05
N ILE A 138 -14.52 -4.44 -17.44
CA ILE A 138 -13.90 -5.12 -16.29
C ILE A 138 -14.08 -4.34 -14.98
N VAL A 139 -14.67 -3.14 -15.01
CA VAL A 139 -14.94 -2.31 -13.83
C VAL A 139 -16.43 -2.07 -13.68
N THR A 140 -17.00 -2.46 -12.56
CA THR A 140 -18.39 -2.20 -12.18
C THR A 140 -18.44 -1.16 -11.08
N VAL A 141 -19.13 -0.02 -11.30
CA VAL A 141 -19.33 1.02 -10.27
C VAL A 141 -20.74 0.88 -9.69
N ILE A 142 -20.81 0.61 -8.38
CA ILE A 142 -22.06 0.55 -7.61
C ILE A 142 -22.23 1.88 -6.89
N VAL A 143 -23.37 2.54 -7.09
CA VAL A 143 -23.70 3.82 -6.43
C VAL A 143 -24.53 3.56 -5.18
N GLY A 144 -24.17 4.21 -4.10
CA GLY A 144 -24.89 4.15 -2.83
C GLY A 144 -23.98 4.04 -1.63
N ASP A 145 -24.60 4.04 -0.45
CA ASP A 145 -23.89 3.86 0.79
C ASP A 145 -23.24 2.47 0.84
N ALA A 146 -21.90 2.45 0.96
CA ALA A 146 -21.16 1.20 1.01
C ALA A 146 -21.45 0.38 2.28
N HIS A 147 -21.91 1.01 3.37
CA HIS A 147 -22.39 0.29 4.55
C HIS A 147 -23.54 -0.67 4.23
N ASP A 148 -24.31 -0.37 3.20
CA ASP A 148 -25.41 -1.22 2.75
C ASP A 148 -25.09 -1.99 1.48
N THR A 149 -24.48 -1.33 0.49
CA THR A 149 -24.30 -1.92 -0.84
C THR A 149 -23.23 -3.01 -0.87
N VAL A 150 -22.21 -2.95 0.01
CA VAL A 150 -21.19 -4.02 0.16
C VAL A 150 -21.81 -5.38 0.52
N LYS A 151 -22.99 -5.40 1.18
CA LYS A 151 -23.73 -6.64 1.50
C LYS A 151 -24.15 -7.44 0.26
N GLN A 152 -24.13 -6.82 -0.93
CA GLN A 152 -24.43 -7.50 -2.20
C GLN A 152 -23.27 -8.31 -2.74
N LEU A 153 -22.06 -8.13 -2.18
CA LEU A 153 -20.88 -8.87 -2.60
C LEU A 153 -21.00 -10.35 -2.24
N ALA A 154 -20.57 -11.18 -3.16
CA ALA A 154 -20.36 -12.61 -2.92
C ALA A 154 -18.86 -12.92 -2.99
N GLY A 155 -18.37 -13.80 -2.13
CA GLY A 155 -16.98 -14.29 -2.19
C GLY A 155 -16.78 -15.42 -3.21
N PRO A 156 -15.56 -15.91 -3.40
CA PRO A 156 -14.33 -15.36 -2.80
C PRO A 156 -13.83 -14.10 -3.51
N VAL A 157 -13.17 -13.21 -2.75
CA VAL A 157 -12.51 -11.99 -3.23
C VAL A 157 -11.00 -12.16 -3.02
N ASP A 158 -10.19 -11.71 -3.99
CA ASP A 158 -8.73 -11.85 -3.93
C ASP A 158 -8.06 -10.67 -3.23
N ILE A 159 -8.56 -9.45 -3.51
CA ILE A 159 -8.02 -8.22 -2.96
C ILE A 159 -9.13 -7.21 -2.72
N VAL A 160 -9.08 -6.53 -1.57
CA VAL A 160 -9.99 -5.44 -1.19
C VAL A 160 -9.17 -4.19 -0.94
N PHE A 161 -9.68 -3.04 -1.36
CA PHE A 161 -9.15 -1.73 -1.02
C PHE A 161 -10.22 -0.88 -0.33
N ILE A 162 -9.90 -0.35 0.85
CA ILE A 162 -10.78 0.50 1.67
C ILE A 162 -10.19 1.90 1.70
N ASP A 163 -10.85 2.87 1.05
CA ASP A 163 -10.48 4.28 1.05
C ASP A 163 -11.73 5.18 0.98
N ALA A 164 -12.61 5.01 1.95
CA ALA A 164 -13.86 5.75 2.10
C ALA A 164 -13.87 6.60 3.38
N ASP A 165 -15.03 6.80 3.99
CA ASP A 165 -15.18 7.48 5.27
C ASP A 165 -14.47 6.73 6.39
N LYS A 166 -13.63 7.42 7.12
CA LYS A 166 -12.75 6.79 8.13
C LYS A 166 -13.51 6.13 9.29
N PRO A 167 -14.63 6.68 9.81
CA PRO A 167 -15.42 5.99 10.81
C PRO A 167 -15.96 4.62 10.38
N GLY A 168 -16.19 4.43 9.07
CA GLY A 168 -16.71 3.18 8.50
C GLY A 168 -15.71 2.03 8.37
N TYR A 169 -14.42 2.26 8.51
CA TYR A 169 -13.39 1.28 8.20
C TYR A 169 -13.53 -0.05 8.94
N ARG A 170 -13.90 -0.02 10.22
CA ARG A 170 -14.13 -1.23 10.99
C ARG A 170 -15.33 -2.02 10.45
N ASP A 171 -16.42 -1.35 10.14
CA ASP A 171 -17.63 -1.97 9.57
C ASP A 171 -17.36 -2.56 8.19
N TYR A 172 -16.61 -1.84 7.33
CA TYR A 172 -16.19 -2.37 6.03
C TYR A 172 -15.33 -3.62 6.19
N LEU A 173 -14.34 -3.60 7.09
CA LEU A 173 -13.50 -4.77 7.37
C LEU A 173 -14.35 -5.98 7.78
N ASP A 174 -15.27 -5.81 8.72
CA ASP A 174 -16.12 -6.90 9.24
C ASP A 174 -16.98 -7.52 8.13
N LYS A 175 -17.41 -6.72 7.15
CA LYS A 175 -18.19 -7.19 6.00
C LYS A 175 -17.37 -7.89 4.93
N VAL A 176 -16.17 -7.39 4.63
CA VAL A 176 -15.37 -7.93 3.52
C VAL A 176 -14.43 -9.06 3.94
N LEU A 177 -13.94 -9.07 5.19
CA LEU A 177 -13.00 -10.08 5.67
C LEU A 177 -13.49 -11.54 5.50
N PRO A 178 -14.77 -11.87 5.76
CA PRO A 178 -15.29 -13.21 5.49
C PRO A 178 -15.24 -13.60 4.01
N LEU A 179 -15.34 -12.63 3.10
CA LEU A 179 -15.37 -12.83 1.65
C LEU A 179 -13.96 -12.96 1.05
N VAL A 180 -12.94 -12.39 1.71
CA VAL A 180 -11.55 -12.51 1.25
C VAL A 180 -11.08 -13.95 1.41
N ARG A 181 -10.52 -14.54 0.35
CA ARG A 181 -9.97 -15.90 0.41
C ARG A 181 -8.74 -15.99 1.30
N PRO A 182 -8.39 -17.16 1.83
CA PRO A 182 -7.07 -17.38 2.42
C PRO A 182 -5.95 -17.08 1.40
N GLY A 183 -4.95 -16.31 1.81
CA GLY A 183 -3.90 -15.76 0.94
C GLY A 183 -4.34 -14.54 0.13
N GLY A 184 -5.53 -13.99 0.37
CA GLY A 184 -5.98 -12.72 -0.19
C GLY A 184 -5.50 -11.52 0.61
N LEU A 185 -5.66 -10.32 0.03
CA LEU A 185 -5.16 -9.07 0.59
C LEU A 185 -6.30 -8.10 0.92
N ILE A 186 -6.09 -7.34 1.98
CA ILE A 186 -6.91 -6.16 2.33
C ILE A 186 -5.98 -4.97 2.44
N LEU A 187 -6.20 -3.95 1.63
CA LEU A 187 -5.50 -2.68 1.65
C LEU A 187 -6.41 -1.63 2.29
N ALA A 188 -5.86 -0.75 3.13
CA ALA A 188 -6.62 0.37 3.68
C ALA A 188 -5.75 1.62 3.69
N HIS A 189 -6.26 2.72 3.15
CA HIS A 189 -5.52 3.97 3.00
C HIS A 189 -5.81 4.95 4.16
N ASN A 190 -4.91 5.92 4.39
CA ASN A 190 -4.99 6.91 5.49
C ASN A 190 -5.08 6.26 6.89
N ILE A 191 -4.29 5.21 7.14
CA ILE A 191 -4.29 4.47 8.41
C ILE A 191 -3.34 5.08 9.45
N SER A 192 -2.75 6.22 9.20
CA SER A 192 -1.83 6.87 10.13
C SER A 192 -2.28 8.27 10.54
N GLY A 193 -1.74 8.74 11.67
CA GLY A 193 -1.97 10.08 12.15
C GLY A 193 -3.41 10.34 12.61
N ARG A 194 -3.94 11.54 12.30
CA ARG A 194 -5.28 11.97 12.71
C ARG A 194 -6.43 11.27 11.95
N GLU A 195 -6.11 10.66 10.83
CA GLU A 195 -7.08 9.99 9.97
C GLU A 195 -7.18 8.49 10.25
N SER A 196 -6.39 7.97 11.18
CA SER A 196 -6.45 6.56 11.55
C SER A 196 -7.79 6.22 12.21
N ASN A 197 -8.30 5.03 11.89
CA ASN A 197 -9.40 4.43 12.63
C ASN A 197 -8.82 3.40 13.62
N PRO A 198 -8.76 3.70 14.94
CA PRO A 198 -8.19 2.80 15.94
C PRO A 198 -8.85 1.42 15.97
N GLU A 199 -10.16 1.36 15.80
CA GLU A 199 -10.91 0.09 15.83
C GLU A 199 -10.52 -0.81 14.65
N TYR A 200 -10.27 -0.23 13.47
CA TYR A 200 -9.73 -0.97 12.32
C TYR A 200 -8.31 -1.48 12.61
N VAL A 201 -7.45 -0.60 13.11
CA VAL A 201 -6.05 -0.95 13.43
C VAL A 201 -5.99 -2.08 14.45
N ASP A 202 -6.76 -1.98 15.54
CA ASP A 202 -6.82 -3.01 16.57
C ASP A 202 -7.35 -4.34 16.01
N ALA A 203 -8.33 -4.28 15.10
CA ALA A 203 -8.91 -5.47 14.48
C ALA A 203 -7.93 -6.21 13.57
N VAL A 204 -7.12 -5.49 12.79
CA VAL A 204 -6.14 -6.16 11.90
C VAL A 204 -4.86 -6.55 12.63
N ALA A 205 -4.41 -5.77 13.61
CA ALA A 205 -3.21 -6.05 14.38
C ALA A 205 -3.42 -7.15 15.43
N GLY A 206 -4.60 -7.21 16.04
CA GLY A 206 -4.95 -8.19 17.08
C GLY A 206 -5.44 -9.54 16.54
N ASN A 207 -5.65 -9.69 15.24
CA ASN A 207 -6.20 -10.93 14.67
C ASN A 207 -5.09 -11.90 14.25
N PRO A 208 -4.96 -13.07 14.91
CA PRO A 208 -3.90 -14.04 14.58
C PRO A 208 -4.00 -14.64 13.16
N ALA A 209 -5.16 -14.55 12.51
CA ALA A 209 -5.36 -14.99 11.13
C ALA A 209 -4.88 -13.96 10.09
N LEU A 210 -4.46 -12.78 10.53
CA LEU A 210 -4.01 -11.69 9.68
C LEU A 210 -2.52 -11.40 9.91
N GLU A 211 -1.88 -10.83 8.88
CA GLU A 211 -0.54 -10.25 8.95
C GLU A 211 -0.60 -8.88 8.31
N THR A 212 -0.26 -7.83 9.05
CA THR A 212 -0.44 -6.45 8.58
C THR A 212 0.85 -5.66 8.70
N ILE A 213 1.17 -4.89 7.66
CA ILE A 213 2.24 -3.89 7.67
C ILE A 213 1.72 -2.54 7.22
N LEU A 214 2.37 -1.46 7.67
CA LEU A 214 2.13 -0.11 7.19
C LEU A 214 3.17 0.25 6.13
N VAL A 215 2.71 0.60 4.93
CA VAL A 215 3.56 0.99 3.79
C VAL A 215 3.41 2.50 3.55
N ASN A 216 4.51 3.17 3.22
CA ASN A 216 4.58 4.62 2.98
C ASN A 216 3.97 5.49 4.10
N GLY A 217 3.82 4.94 5.31
CA GLY A 217 3.22 5.62 6.45
C GLY A 217 1.72 5.89 6.31
N GLN A 218 1.04 5.39 5.28
CA GLN A 218 -0.37 5.66 5.02
C GLN A 218 -1.22 4.44 4.66
N MET A 219 -0.65 3.44 3.97
CA MET A 219 -1.39 2.27 3.51
C MET A 219 -1.11 1.05 4.39
N ALA A 220 -2.12 0.54 5.07
CA ALA A 220 -2.06 -0.78 5.67
C ALA A 220 -2.22 -1.84 4.58
N VAL A 221 -1.30 -2.80 4.54
CA VAL A 221 -1.36 -3.98 3.69
C VAL A 221 -1.53 -5.19 4.59
N THR A 222 -2.66 -5.83 4.52
CA THR A 222 -3.06 -6.96 5.36
C THR A 222 -3.21 -8.22 4.53
N LEU A 223 -2.48 -9.26 4.89
CA LEU A 223 -2.64 -10.62 4.35
C LEU A 223 -3.61 -11.41 5.22
N LYS A 224 -4.63 -12.03 4.64
CA LYS A 224 -5.39 -13.10 5.29
C LYS A 224 -4.62 -14.40 5.15
N LYS A 225 -4.05 -14.89 6.25
CA LYS A 225 -3.22 -16.11 6.25
C LYS A 225 -3.98 -17.35 5.75
N ARG A 226 -3.23 -18.34 5.29
CA ARG A 226 -3.77 -19.64 4.86
C ARG A 226 -3.96 -20.57 6.05
#